data_9832308e9802a9b6a441acf40f56554b
#
_entry.id   9832308e9802a9b6a441acf40f56554b
#
_cell.length_a   1.000
_cell.length_b   1.000
_cell.length_c   1.000
_cell.angle_alpha   90.00
_cell.angle_beta   90.00
_cell.angle_gamma   90.00
#
_symmetry.space_group_name_H-M   'P 1'
#
loop_
_entity.id
_entity.type
_entity.pdbx_description
1 polymer ?
#
loop_
_entity_poly.entity_id
_entity_poly.type
_entity_poly.pdbx_seq_one_letter_code
_entity_poly.pdbx_strand_id
1 'polypeptide(L)'
;IRTPLNVIMGFSNLIVTAATEEEKRMYAEVLENNCSLLLQLINDILDLSKIESGTLTFAEEEMELNILLEELASAMRTRIVAEEVVLNCVTLSAPCFVVAEKKRLSQVLINLLTNAIKFTTKGSIRLGYEIHGKMLYFYVADTGCGFPESQKQKVFERFVRLDSAKPGTGLGLAICRTIVEKMGGCIGVESEEGKGSCFWFTIPYIPLCIEKNDI
;
A
#
# COMPACT_ATOMS: atom_id res chain seq x y z
N ILE A 1 -7.26 -13.70 12.18
CA ILE A 1 -7.45 -15.00 11.49
C ILE A 1 -8.83 -15.60 11.81
N ARG A 2 -9.21 -15.73 13.09
CA ARG A 2 -10.48 -16.38 13.48
C ARG A 2 -11.72 -15.70 12.90
N THR A 3 -11.76 -14.35 12.89
CA THR A 3 -12.93 -13.59 12.41
C THR A 3 -13.22 -13.81 10.92
N PRO A 4 -12.29 -13.60 9.97
CA PRO A 4 -12.58 -13.87 8.57
C PRO A 4 -12.88 -15.34 8.30
N LEU A 5 -12.23 -16.27 9.02
CA LEU A 5 -12.52 -17.71 8.87
C LEU A 5 -13.95 -18.05 9.25
N ASN A 6 -14.45 -17.50 10.37
CA ASN A 6 -15.83 -17.72 10.80
C ASN A 6 -16.85 -17.15 9.81
N VAL A 7 -16.56 -15.98 9.21
CA VAL A 7 -17.40 -15.40 8.17
C VAL A 7 -17.40 -16.29 6.92
N ILE A 8 -16.24 -16.77 6.47
CA ILE A 8 -16.16 -17.70 5.35
C ILE A 8 -16.99 -18.95 5.60
N MET A 9 -16.84 -19.58 6.78
CA MET A 9 -17.61 -20.78 7.14
C MET A 9 -19.13 -20.51 7.20
N GLY A 10 -19.55 -19.38 7.76
CA GLY A 10 -20.95 -19.00 7.86
C GLY A 10 -21.59 -18.77 6.49
N PHE A 11 -20.99 -17.94 5.67
CA PHE A 11 -21.51 -17.59 4.35
C PHE A 11 -21.41 -18.73 3.33
N SER A 12 -20.45 -19.67 3.47
CA SER A 12 -20.38 -20.86 2.61
C SER A 12 -21.61 -21.75 2.78
N ASN A 13 -22.19 -21.83 3.98
CA ASN A 13 -23.44 -22.58 4.21
C ASN A 13 -24.66 -21.81 3.67
N LEU A 14 -24.68 -20.47 3.82
CA LEU A 14 -25.78 -19.64 3.35
C LEU A 14 -25.90 -19.63 1.83
N ILE A 15 -24.78 -19.65 1.09
CA ILE A 15 -24.79 -19.66 -0.38
C ILE A 15 -25.50 -20.91 -0.95
N VAL A 16 -25.41 -22.04 -0.25
CA VAL A 16 -26.08 -23.31 -0.65
C VAL A 16 -27.59 -23.23 -0.47
N THR A 17 -28.06 -22.46 0.52
CA THR A 17 -29.49 -22.32 0.85
C THR A 17 -30.12 -21.04 0.32
N ALA A 18 -29.35 -20.20 -0.38
CA ALA A 18 -29.85 -18.95 -0.95
C ALA A 18 -30.96 -19.19 -1.97
N ALA A 19 -32.04 -18.43 -1.82
CA ALA A 19 -33.25 -18.60 -2.65
C ALA A 19 -33.16 -17.87 -3.99
N THR A 20 -32.34 -16.81 -4.07
CA THR A 20 -32.20 -15.97 -5.25
C THR A 20 -30.75 -15.88 -5.74
N GLU A 21 -30.55 -15.62 -7.02
CA GLU A 21 -29.22 -15.39 -7.59
C GLU A 21 -28.56 -14.11 -7.04
N GLU A 22 -29.38 -13.13 -6.62
CA GLU A 22 -28.90 -11.90 -6.02
C GLU A 22 -28.31 -12.16 -4.61
N GLU A 23 -28.97 -12.97 -3.81
CA GLU A 23 -28.44 -13.45 -2.50
C GLU A 23 -27.14 -14.24 -2.69
N LYS A 24 -27.08 -15.16 -3.65
CA LYS A 24 -25.88 -15.93 -3.97
C LYS A 24 -24.71 -15.02 -4.31
N ARG A 25 -24.96 -14.02 -5.16
CA ARG A 25 -23.95 -13.05 -5.58
C ARG A 25 -23.43 -12.24 -4.39
N MET A 26 -24.32 -11.74 -3.53
CA MET A 26 -23.96 -11.01 -2.32
C MET A 26 -23.13 -11.87 -1.36
N TYR A 27 -23.53 -13.13 -1.13
CA TYR A 27 -22.78 -14.05 -0.26
C TYR A 27 -21.42 -14.42 -0.86
N ALA A 28 -21.32 -14.61 -2.18
CA ALA A 28 -20.06 -14.86 -2.86
C ALA A 28 -19.09 -13.70 -2.71
N GLU A 29 -19.55 -12.44 -2.85
CA GLU A 29 -18.73 -11.24 -2.65
C GLU A 29 -18.19 -11.14 -1.21
N VAL A 30 -19.01 -11.45 -0.21
CA VAL A 30 -18.59 -11.50 1.20
C VAL A 30 -17.52 -12.56 1.41
N LEU A 31 -17.67 -13.74 0.81
CA LEU A 31 -16.70 -14.83 0.87
C LEU A 31 -15.37 -14.41 0.24
N GLU A 32 -15.41 -13.87 -0.96
CA GLU A 32 -14.21 -13.45 -1.71
C GLU A 32 -13.43 -12.37 -0.96
N ASN A 33 -14.12 -11.38 -0.40
CA ASN A 33 -13.51 -10.32 0.41
C ASN A 33 -12.83 -10.88 1.67
N ASN A 34 -13.43 -11.85 2.36
CA ASN A 34 -12.87 -12.45 3.57
C ASN A 34 -11.72 -13.42 3.25
N CYS A 35 -11.80 -14.18 2.15
CA CYS A 35 -10.69 -14.99 1.65
C CYS A 35 -9.47 -14.12 1.32
N SER A 36 -9.68 -13.02 0.60
CA SER A 36 -8.62 -12.06 0.25
C SER A 36 -7.98 -11.44 1.51
N LEU A 37 -8.79 -11.07 2.49
CA LEU A 37 -8.31 -10.56 3.78
C LEU A 37 -7.48 -11.62 4.54
N LEU A 38 -7.91 -12.89 4.52
CA LEU A 38 -7.18 -13.98 5.17
C LEU A 38 -5.85 -14.26 4.50
N LEU A 39 -5.81 -14.27 3.16
CA LEU A 39 -4.56 -14.41 2.40
C LEU A 39 -3.60 -13.26 2.67
N GLN A 40 -4.10 -12.02 2.73
CA GLN A 40 -3.29 -10.86 3.10
C GLN A 40 -2.70 -11.02 4.51
N LEU A 41 -3.50 -11.43 5.50
CA LEU A 41 -3.03 -11.69 6.87
C LEU A 41 -1.91 -12.74 6.91
N ILE A 42 -2.05 -13.82 6.16
CA ILE A 42 -1.04 -14.88 6.10
C ILE A 42 0.26 -14.33 5.50
N ASN A 43 0.17 -13.61 4.39
CA ASN A 43 1.34 -13.00 3.74
C ASN A 43 2.01 -11.96 4.65
N ASP A 44 1.25 -11.12 5.34
CA ASP A 44 1.74 -10.14 6.31
C ASP A 44 2.51 -10.83 7.46
N ILE A 45 2.00 -11.95 7.98
CA ILE A 45 2.65 -12.72 9.05
C ILE A 45 3.93 -13.39 8.54
N LEU A 46 3.91 -13.94 7.33
CA LEU A 46 5.09 -14.55 6.71
C LEU A 46 6.18 -13.52 6.45
N ASP A 47 5.82 -12.33 5.94
CA ASP A 47 6.77 -11.24 5.77
C ASP A 47 7.36 -10.80 7.11
N LEU A 48 6.52 -10.64 8.14
CA LEU A 48 6.97 -10.29 9.48
C LEU A 48 7.95 -11.34 10.06
N SER A 49 7.63 -12.64 9.89
CA SER A 49 8.50 -13.74 10.32
C SER A 49 9.87 -13.72 9.62
N LYS A 50 9.88 -13.47 8.28
CA LYS A 50 11.13 -13.32 7.50
C LYS A 50 11.94 -12.10 7.94
N ILE A 51 11.26 -11.03 8.30
CA ILE A 51 11.86 -9.81 8.83
C ILE A 51 12.54 -10.07 10.17
N GLU A 52 11.83 -10.72 11.12
CA GLU A 52 12.33 -11.01 12.47
C GLU A 52 13.46 -12.04 12.47
N SER A 53 13.39 -13.05 11.61
CA SER A 53 14.46 -14.05 11.45
C SER A 53 15.69 -13.53 10.69
N GLY A 54 15.64 -12.30 10.15
CA GLY A 54 16.72 -11.75 9.32
C GLY A 54 16.89 -12.44 7.96
N THR A 55 15.95 -13.32 7.58
CA THR A 55 16.01 -14.09 6.32
C THR A 55 15.38 -13.36 5.13
N LEU A 56 14.89 -12.12 5.35
CA LEU A 56 14.40 -11.31 4.26
C LEU A 56 15.55 -10.90 3.36
N THR A 57 15.59 -11.49 2.17
CA THR A 57 16.58 -11.16 1.14
C THR A 57 16.08 -9.98 0.30
N PHE A 58 16.97 -9.06 -0.01
CA PHE A 58 16.73 -7.94 -0.92
C PHE A 58 17.49 -8.23 -2.20
N ALA A 59 16.77 -8.35 -3.30
CA ALA A 59 17.36 -8.49 -4.63
C ALA A 59 17.25 -7.15 -5.33
N GLU A 60 18.36 -6.44 -5.41
CA GLU A 60 18.43 -5.17 -6.13
C GLU A 60 18.39 -5.44 -7.64
N GLU A 61 17.62 -4.66 -8.35
CA GLU A 61 17.50 -4.70 -9.80
C GLU A 61 17.44 -3.28 -10.39
N GLU A 62 17.83 -3.19 -11.64
CA GLU A 62 17.72 -1.94 -12.39
C GLU A 62 16.28 -1.68 -12.79
N MET A 63 15.81 -0.45 -12.58
CA MET A 63 14.44 -0.09 -12.94
C MET A 63 14.34 1.39 -13.34
N GLU A 64 13.31 1.71 -14.09
CA GLU A 64 12.88 3.07 -14.40
C GLU A 64 11.70 3.42 -13.50
N LEU A 65 11.89 4.43 -12.65
CA LEU A 65 10.92 4.78 -11.60
C LEU A 65 9.61 5.35 -12.14
N ASN A 66 9.66 6.15 -13.21
CA ASN A 66 8.44 6.70 -13.78
C ASN A 66 7.53 5.59 -14.30
N ILE A 67 8.11 4.59 -14.99
CA ILE A 67 7.37 3.41 -15.48
C ILE A 67 6.77 2.64 -14.30
N LEU A 68 7.56 2.35 -13.28
CA LEU A 68 7.07 1.63 -12.11
C LEU A 68 5.87 2.34 -11.45
N LEU A 69 5.98 3.66 -11.23
CA LEU A 69 4.91 4.40 -10.57
C LEU A 69 3.64 4.46 -11.43
N GLU A 70 3.76 4.65 -12.74
CA GLU A 70 2.61 4.65 -13.65
C GLU A 70 1.94 3.28 -13.76
N GLU A 71 2.72 2.18 -13.78
CA GLU A 71 2.19 0.82 -13.74
C GLU A 71 1.36 0.59 -12.45
N LEU A 72 1.90 0.99 -11.31
CA LEU A 72 1.21 0.88 -10.02
C LEU A 72 -0.04 1.77 -9.97
N ALA A 73 0.06 3.01 -10.41
CA ALA A 73 -1.08 3.93 -10.45
C ALA A 73 -2.18 3.40 -11.37
N SER A 74 -1.83 2.89 -12.55
CA SER A 74 -2.78 2.30 -13.49
C SER A 74 -3.51 1.10 -12.88
N ALA A 75 -2.78 0.19 -12.25
CA ALA A 75 -3.37 -0.96 -11.55
C ALA A 75 -4.27 -0.54 -10.38
N MET A 76 -3.92 0.53 -9.67
CA MET A 76 -4.72 1.02 -8.53
C MET A 76 -5.96 1.81 -8.96
N ARG A 77 -5.94 2.51 -10.11
CA ARG A 77 -7.13 3.18 -10.67
C ARG A 77 -8.29 2.21 -10.88
N THR A 78 -8.03 0.96 -11.26
CA THR A 78 -9.09 -0.05 -11.45
C THR A 78 -9.76 -0.50 -10.15
N ARG A 79 -9.13 -0.24 -8.99
CA ARG A 79 -9.66 -0.57 -7.66
C ARG A 79 -10.47 0.56 -7.03
N ILE A 80 -10.47 1.74 -7.64
CA ILE A 80 -11.26 2.88 -7.17
C ILE A 80 -12.69 2.68 -7.65
N VAL A 81 -13.59 2.39 -6.72
CA VAL A 81 -15.03 2.22 -6.98
C VAL A 81 -15.77 3.57 -6.88
N ALA A 82 -15.25 4.52 -6.09
CA ALA A 82 -15.86 5.82 -5.89
C ALA A 82 -15.59 6.72 -7.11
N GLU A 83 -16.63 7.04 -7.90
CA GLU A 83 -16.54 7.88 -9.11
C GLU A 83 -15.97 9.29 -8.84
N GLU A 84 -16.07 9.77 -7.60
CA GLU A 84 -15.60 11.10 -7.18
C GLU A 84 -14.14 11.10 -6.69
N VAL A 85 -13.37 10.01 -6.85
CA VAL A 85 -11.95 9.91 -6.45
C VAL A 85 -11.05 9.80 -7.66
N VAL A 86 -10.08 10.71 -7.77
CA VAL A 86 -9.10 10.74 -8.86
C VAL A 86 -7.72 10.38 -8.34
N LEU A 87 -7.06 9.40 -8.95
CA LEU A 87 -5.67 9.05 -8.67
C LEU A 87 -4.73 9.64 -9.73
N ASN A 88 -3.91 10.59 -9.30
CA ASN A 88 -2.88 11.23 -10.10
C ASN A 88 -1.50 10.65 -9.78
N CYS A 89 -0.73 10.34 -10.82
CA CYS A 89 0.69 10.01 -10.70
C CYS A 89 1.54 11.23 -11.09
N VAL A 90 2.52 11.56 -10.27
CA VAL A 90 3.43 12.69 -10.47
C VAL A 90 4.85 12.15 -10.56
N THR A 91 5.38 12.13 -11.76
CA THR A 91 6.72 11.63 -12.07
C THR A 91 7.64 12.77 -12.51
N LEU A 92 8.92 12.53 -12.55
CA LEU A 92 9.87 13.48 -13.15
C LEU A 92 9.67 13.53 -14.67
N SER A 93 9.98 14.68 -15.27
CA SER A 93 9.88 14.86 -16.73
C SER A 93 10.93 14.06 -17.51
N ALA A 94 12.07 13.74 -16.87
CA ALA A 94 13.11 12.89 -17.44
C ALA A 94 13.01 11.45 -16.87
N PRO A 95 13.38 10.41 -17.64
CA PRO A 95 13.51 9.05 -17.12
C PRO A 95 14.46 9.00 -15.94
N CYS A 96 14.08 8.24 -14.91
CA CYS A 96 14.87 8.07 -13.68
C CYS A 96 15.21 6.60 -13.48
N PHE A 97 16.42 6.22 -13.90
CA PHE A 97 16.93 4.87 -13.76
C PHE A 97 17.68 4.72 -12.44
N VAL A 98 17.31 3.70 -11.67
CA VAL A 98 17.87 3.42 -10.34
C VAL A 98 18.10 1.94 -10.14
N VAL A 99 18.99 1.62 -9.20
CA VAL A 99 19.13 0.27 -8.64
C VAL A 99 18.41 0.24 -7.29
N ALA A 100 17.39 -0.58 -7.18
CA ALA A 100 16.65 -0.76 -5.93
C ALA A 100 15.92 -2.12 -5.92
N GLU A 101 15.35 -2.48 -4.78
CA GLU A 101 14.53 -3.68 -4.63
C GLU A 101 13.07 -3.40 -5.05
N LYS A 102 12.77 -3.67 -6.35
CA LYS A 102 11.48 -3.38 -7.01
C LYS A 102 10.30 -3.99 -6.27
N LYS A 103 10.39 -5.25 -5.87
CA LYS A 103 9.29 -5.98 -5.23
C LYS A 103 8.90 -5.34 -3.90
N ARG A 104 9.87 -4.94 -3.08
CA ARG A 104 9.62 -4.32 -1.77
C ARG A 104 9.19 -2.87 -1.90
N LEU A 105 9.80 -2.14 -2.83
CA LEU A 105 9.35 -0.78 -3.16
C LEU A 105 7.89 -0.79 -3.61
N SER A 106 7.53 -1.68 -4.53
CA SER A 106 6.15 -1.86 -4.98
C SER A 106 5.21 -2.25 -3.83
N GLN A 107 5.65 -3.13 -2.93
CA GLN A 107 4.86 -3.55 -1.76
C GLN A 107 4.53 -2.37 -0.85
N VAL A 108 5.51 -1.51 -0.56
CA VAL A 108 5.29 -0.29 0.25
C VAL A 108 4.29 0.64 -0.45
N LEU A 109 4.51 0.94 -1.73
CA LEU A 109 3.66 1.85 -2.50
C LEU A 109 2.22 1.33 -2.62
N ILE A 110 2.02 0.03 -2.92
CA ILE A 110 0.70 -0.61 -2.98
C ILE A 110 -0.02 -0.52 -1.64
N ASN A 111 0.68 -0.73 -0.52
CA ASN A 111 0.09 -0.64 0.80
C ASN A 111 -0.38 0.79 1.11
N LEU A 112 0.44 1.80 0.82
CA LEU A 112 0.08 3.20 1.02
C LEU A 112 -1.09 3.62 0.11
N LEU A 113 -1.07 3.23 -1.17
CA LEU A 113 -2.15 3.50 -2.12
C LEU A 113 -3.47 2.82 -1.72
N THR A 114 -3.41 1.56 -1.27
CA THR A 114 -4.59 0.84 -0.78
C THR A 114 -5.21 1.55 0.43
N ASN A 115 -4.37 2.06 1.35
CA ASN A 115 -4.85 2.86 2.46
C ASN A 115 -5.48 4.19 1.98
N ALA A 116 -4.84 4.91 1.08
CA ALA A 116 -5.38 6.15 0.51
C ALA A 116 -6.74 5.92 -0.16
N ILE A 117 -6.89 4.88 -1.01
CA ILE A 117 -8.16 4.53 -1.66
C ILE A 117 -9.23 4.19 -0.62
N LYS A 118 -8.87 3.43 0.40
CA LYS A 118 -9.79 3.01 1.46
C LYS A 118 -10.35 4.16 2.29
N PHE A 119 -9.55 5.20 2.52
CA PHE A 119 -9.92 6.31 3.40
C PHE A 119 -10.35 7.58 2.67
N THR A 120 -10.28 7.59 1.33
CA THR A 120 -10.77 8.69 0.49
C THR A 120 -12.07 8.29 -0.19
N THR A 121 -13.17 8.91 0.20
CA THR A 121 -14.49 8.68 -0.41
C THR A 121 -14.81 9.67 -1.52
N LYS A 122 -14.15 10.84 -1.51
CA LYS A 122 -14.28 11.92 -2.49
C LYS A 122 -12.99 12.74 -2.54
N GLY A 123 -12.60 13.20 -3.71
CA GLY A 123 -11.46 14.10 -3.91
C GLY A 123 -10.32 13.44 -4.69
N SER A 124 -9.09 13.49 -4.18
CA SER A 124 -7.92 13.05 -4.96
C SER A 124 -6.89 12.31 -4.12
N ILE A 125 -6.18 11.44 -4.81
CA ILE A 125 -4.98 10.75 -4.33
C ILE A 125 -3.84 11.13 -5.27
N ARG A 126 -2.67 11.45 -4.72
CA ARG A 126 -1.46 11.74 -5.48
C ARG A 126 -0.36 10.77 -5.08
N LEU A 127 0.14 10.03 -6.04
CA LEU A 127 1.36 9.22 -5.92
C LEU A 127 2.48 9.99 -6.61
N GLY A 128 3.63 10.10 -5.98
CA GLY A 128 4.78 10.74 -6.61
C GLY A 128 6.09 10.47 -5.90
N TYR A 129 7.18 10.96 -6.50
CA TYR A 129 8.50 10.96 -5.89
C TYR A 129 9.31 12.18 -6.30
N GLU A 130 10.31 12.49 -5.49
CA GLU A 130 11.27 13.58 -5.70
C GLU A 130 12.68 13.10 -5.36
N ILE A 131 13.70 13.77 -5.89
CA ILE A 131 15.10 13.50 -5.57
C ILE A 131 15.58 14.56 -4.60
N HIS A 132 15.88 14.17 -3.36
CA HIS A 132 16.39 15.04 -2.31
C HIS A 132 17.87 14.69 -2.02
N GLY A 133 18.79 15.25 -2.79
CA GLY A 133 20.21 14.97 -2.68
C GLY A 133 20.54 13.51 -2.98
N LYS A 134 20.92 12.73 -1.95
CA LYS A 134 21.22 11.30 -2.07
C LYS A 134 20.06 10.39 -1.70
N MET A 135 18.87 10.93 -1.58
CA MET A 135 17.66 10.17 -1.21
C MET A 135 16.57 10.36 -2.25
N LEU A 136 15.84 9.30 -2.53
CA LEU A 136 14.55 9.34 -3.20
C LEU A 136 13.48 9.54 -2.12
N TYR A 137 12.62 10.52 -2.29
CA TYR A 137 11.49 10.82 -1.42
C TYR A 137 10.21 10.44 -2.16
N PHE A 138 9.52 9.41 -1.70
CA PHE A 138 8.24 8.96 -2.22
C PHE A 138 7.10 9.45 -1.34
N TYR A 139 5.96 9.77 -1.95
CA TYR A 139 4.77 10.16 -1.21
C TYR A 139 3.48 9.63 -1.83
N VAL A 140 2.51 9.35 -0.97
CA VAL A 140 1.11 9.11 -1.30
C VAL A 140 0.29 10.07 -0.45
N ALA A 141 -0.27 11.09 -1.10
CA ALA A 141 -1.10 12.10 -0.45
C ALA A 141 -2.57 11.91 -0.85
N ASP A 142 -3.46 11.90 0.12
CA ASP A 142 -4.90 11.77 -0.05
C ASP A 142 -5.65 12.94 0.57
N THR A 143 -6.86 13.19 0.08
CA THR A 143 -7.80 14.18 0.63
C THR A 143 -8.92 13.50 1.42
N GLY A 144 -8.62 12.37 2.04
CA GLY A 144 -9.57 11.58 2.81
C GLY A 144 -9.88 12.13 4.20
N CYS A 145 -10.33 11.27 5.09
CA CYS A 145 -10.73 11.68 6.43
C CYS A 145 -9.58 12.18 7.32
N GLY A 146 -8.33 11.84 7.02
CA GLY A 146 -7.20 12.15 7.88
C GLY A 146 -7.35 11.57 9.29
N PHE A 147 -6.49 12.00 10.19
CA PHE A 147 -6.52 11.62 11.61
C PHE A 147 -5.70 12.61 12.46
N PRO A 148 -5.96 12.68 13.80
CA PRO A 148 -5.30 13.61 14.70
C PRO A 148 -3.80 13.36 14.82
N GLU A 149 -3.04 14.41 15.09
CA GLU A 149 -1.57 14.36 15.26
C GLU A 149 -1.12 13.35 16.32
N SER A 150 -1.88 13.20 17.41
CA SER A 150 -1.60 12.25 18.49
C SER A 150 -1.55 10.78 18.06
N GLN A 151 -2.02 10.47 16.85
CA GLN A 151 -2.06 9.12 16.29
C GLN A 151 -0.94 8.86 15.27
N LYS A 152 -0.18 9.89 14.86
CA LYS A 152 0.86 9.77 13.81
C LYS A 152 1.93 8.70 14.11
N GLN A 153 2.32 8.54 15.35
CA GLN A 153 3.29 7.50 15.72
C GLN A 153 2.64 6.11 15.78
N LYS A 154 1.40 6.06 16.30
CA LYS A 154 0.68 4.81 16.54
C LYS A 154 0.28 4.08 15.25
N VAL A 155 0.08 4.79 14.13
CA VAL A 155 -0.33 4.16 12.86
C VAL A 155 0.68 3.16 12.32
N PHE A 156 1.96 3.26 12.72
CA PHE A 156 3.02 2.33 12.35
C PHE A 156 3.23 1.18 13.35
N GLU A 157 2.45 1.14 14.45
CA GLU A 157 2.49 0.03 15.39
C GLU A 157 1.71 -1.17 14.86
N ARG A 158 2.13 -2.37 15.27
CA ARG A 158 1.51 -3.63 14.82
C ARG A 158 0.11 -3.75 15.40
N PHE A 159 -0.85 -4.22 14.57
CA PHE A 159 -2.25 -4.45 14.91
C PHE A 159 -3.05 -3.19 15.26
N VAL A 160 -2.47 -2.01 15.08
CA VAL A 160 -3.18 -0.75 15.29
C VAL A 160 -4.08 -0.45 14.11
N ARG A 161 -5.32 -0.10 14.39
CA ARG A 161 -6.33 0.35 13.44
C ARG A 161 -7.03 1.57 14.03
N LEU A 162 -6.98 2.71 13.32
CA LEU A 162 -7.63 3.94 13.77
C LEU A 162 -9.14 3.88 13.56
N ASP A 163 -9.59 3.18 12.52
CA ASP A 163 -11.00 2.92 12.23
C ASP A 163 -11.25 1.40 12.22
N SER A 164 -11.96 0.92 13.22
CA SER A 164 -12.32 -0.51 13.34
C SER A 164 -13.43 -0.92 12.37
N ALA A 165 -14.20 0.01 11.82
CA ALA A 165 -15.29 -0.28 10.90
C ALA A 165 -14.77 -0.67 9.50
N LYS A 166 -13.63 -0.12 9.08
CA LYS A 166 -13.05 -0.45 7.77
C LYS A 166 -12.17 -1.71 7.83
N PRO A 167 -12.23 -2.64 6.87
CA PRO A 167 -11.46 -3.88 6.89
C PRO A 167 -9.95 -3.62 6.87
N GLY A 168 -9.16 -4.49 7.50
CA GLY A 168 -7.69 -4.40 7.49
C GLY A 168 -7.03 -5.19 8.61
N THR A 169 -5.76 -5.52 8.42
CA THR A 169 -4.95 -6.36 9.32
C THR A 169 -4.31 -5.58 10.46
N GLY A 170 -4.06 -4.28 10.25
CA GLY A 170 -3.25 -3.45 11.15
C GLY A 170 -1.75 -3.78 11.10
N LEU A 171 -1.30 -4.57 10.12
CA LEU A 171 0.10 -4.95 9.94
C LEU A 171 0.79 -4.19 8.80
N GLY A 172 0.03 -3.73 7.81
CA GLY A 172 0.59 -3.20 6.59
C GLY A 172 1.55 -2.04 6.80
N LEU A 173 1.20 -1.01 7.58
CA LEU A 173 2.09 0.13 7.83
C LEU A 173 3.31 -0.24 8.67
N ALA A 174 3.17 -1.19 9.62
CA ALA A 174 4.30 -1.70 10.39
C ALA A 174 5.31 -2.46 9.50
N ILE A 175 4.80 -3.24 8.53
CA ILE A 175 5.62 -3.91 7.51
C ILE A 175 6.31 -2.89 6.62
N CYS A 176 5.58 -1.86 6.14
CA CYS A 176 6.16 -0.78 5.35
C CYS A 176 7.33 -0.11 6.07
N ARG A 177 7.15 0.22 7.34
CA ARG A 177 8.21 0.81 8.17
C ARG A 177 9.44 -0.08 8.20
N THR A 178 9.27 -1.37 8.48
CA THR A 178 10.40 -2.30 8.56
C THR A 178 11.10 -2.50 7.22
N ILE A 179 10.34 -2.56 6.11
CA ILE A 179 10.91 -2.65 4.75
C ILE A 179 11.75 -1.41 4.46
N VAL A 180 11.19 -0.22 4.66
CA VAL A 180 11.86 1.05 4.39
C VAL A 180 13.12 1.23 5.25
N GLU A 181 13.04 0.91 6.55
CA GLU A 181 14.22 0.94 7.45
C GLU A 181 15.33 -0.02 6.99
N LYS A 182 14.97 -1.22 6.51
CA LYS A 182 15.94 -2.18 5.94
C LYS A 182 16.51 -1.74 4.59
N MET A 183 15.78 -0.95 3.81
CA MET A 183 16.28 -0.29 2.60
C MET A 183 17.14 0.95 2.91
N GLY A 184 17.43 1.24 4.17
CA GLY A 184 18.25 2.37 4.60
C GLY A 184 17.53 3.72 4.58
N GLY A 185 16.22 3.72 4.62
CA GLY A 185 15.38 4.92 4.60
C GLY A 185 14.59 5.17 5.88
N CYS A 186 13.67 6.12 5.79
CA CYS A 186 12.74 6.50 6.85
C CYS A 186 11.33 6.61 6.28
N ILE A 187 10.31 6.33 7.09
CA ILE A 187 8.90 6.49 6.74
C ILE A 187 8.19 7.39 7.75
N GLY A 188 7.27 8.20 7.28
CA GLY A 188 6.49 9.09 8.13
C GLY A 188 5.13 9.42 7.55
N VAL A 189 4.36 10.23 8.28
CA VAL A 189 3.05 10.70 7.85
C VAL A 189 2.79 12.11 8.36
N GLU A 190 2.18 12.91 7.51
CA GLU A 190 1.51 14.15 7.87
C GLU A 190 0.01 13.96 7.68
N SER A 191 -0.79 14.30 8.67
CA SER A 191 -2.23 14.15 8.61
C SER A 191 -2.92 15.17 9.48
N GLU A 192 -4.08 15.62 9.00
CA GLU A 192 -4.99 16.47 9.73
C GLU A 192 -6.43 15.94 9.52
N GLU A 193 -7.16 15.81 10.62
CA GLU A 193 -8.54 15.31 10.59
C GLU A 193 -9.42 16.17 9.69
N GLY A 194 -10.13 15.54 8.77
CA GLY A 194 -10.97 16.20 7.76
C GLY A 194 -10.24 16.78 6.55
N LYS A 195 -8.90 16.76 6.50
CA LYS A 195 -8.11 17.29 5.37
C LYS A 195 -7.35 16.23 4.57
N GLY A 196 -7.19 15.04 5.15
CA GLY A 196 -6.50 13.94 4.52
C GLY A 196 -5.13 13.64 5.13
N SER A 197 -4.35 12.83 4.43
CA SER A 197 -3.04 12.38 4.89
C SER A 197 -2.02 12.39 3.77
N CYS A 198 -0.75 12.56 4.12
CA CYS A 198 0.39 12.39 3.24
C CYS A 198 1.35 11.39 3.90
N PHE A 199 1.34 10.15 3.44
CA PHE A 199 2.33 9.16 3.83
C PHE A 199 3.54 9.31 2.92
N TRP A 200 4.73 9.38 3.50
CA TRP A 200 5.96 9.52 2.78
C TRP A 200 7.03 8.57 3.30
N PHE A 201 7.97 8.22 2.43
CA PHE A 201 9.16 7.50 2.83
C PHE A 201 10.36 7.88 1.95
N THR A 202 11.54 7.61 2.46
CA THR A 202 12.79 7.81 1.73
C THR A 202 13.52 6.50 1.55
N ILE A 203 14.31 6.38 0.48
CA ILE A 203 15.31 5.33 0.29
C ILE A 203 16.56 5.94 -0.34
N PRO A 204 17.76 5.33 -0.21
CA PRO A 204 18.96 5.80 -0.89
C PRO A 204 18.74 5.91 -2.40
N TYR A 205 19.19 6.99 -2.99
CA TYR A 205 19.23 7.18 -4.43
C TYR A 205 20.52 6.61 -5.01
N ILE A 206 20.41 5.50 -5.70
CA ILE A 206 21.51 4.85 -6.42
C ILE A 206 21.19 4.97 -7.91
N PRO A 207 21.68 6.06 -8.58
CA PRO A 207 21.42 6.26 -9.99
C PRO A 207 22.17 5.21 -10.82
N LEU A 208 21.51 4.73 -11.87
CA LEU A 208 22.21 3.95 -12.89
C LEU A 208 23.10 4.93 -13.69
N CYS A 209 24.42 4.75 -13.61
CA CYS A 209 25.34 5.47 -14.49
C CYS A 209 25.18 4.90 -15.89
N ILE A 210 24.36 5.54 -16.73
CA ILE A 210 24.40 5.27 -18.15
C ILE A 210 25.70 5.91 -18.64
N GLU A 211 26.74 5.13 -18.83
CA GLU A 211 27.91 5.59 -19.57
C GLU A 211 27.40 6.07 -20.94
N LYS A 212 27.49 7.37 -21.18
CA LYS A 212 27.35 7.91 -22.54
C LYS A 212 28.52 7.34 -23.32
N ASN A 213 28.30 6.21 -24.02
CA ASN A 213 29.17 5.85 -25.11
C ASN A 213 29.04 6.95 -26.13
N ASP A 214 30.04 7.81 -26.17
CA ASP A 214 30.25 8.77 -27.24
C ASP A 214 30.31 8.00 -28.56
N ILE A 215 29.33 8.28 -29.44
CA ILE A 215 29.35 7.91 -30.86
C ILE A 215 29.86 9.08 -31.61
#